data_6d43b39a54fdadec6f673ad66931adb3
#
_entry.id   6d43b39a54fdadec6f673ad66931adb3
#
_cell.length_a   1.000
_cell.length_b   1.000
_cell.length_c   1.000
_cell.angle_alpha   90.00
_cell.angle_beta   90.00
_cell.angle_gamma   90.00
#
_symmetry.space_group_name_H-M   'P 1'
#
loop_
_entity.id
_entity.type
_entity.pdbx_description
1 polymer ?
#
loop_
_entity_poly.entity_id
_entity_poly.type
_entity_poly.pdbx_seq_one_letter_code
_entity_poly.pdbx_strand_id
1 'polypeptide(L)'
;MALNNSHDVRKRIKYTINITIYMQGGAFMSSTVKEIKEKTGYLKRSDLYTIGVGQAIGSGVLTLIGPAILLTGQSAWLAYVAACIWGFMMIAPIPWITSTLKLGGGFYSLVGDMAGKRVAGMYAVGFLPQTINLATYGVAIGMYANSLWPQINAKWFGIAALSVFFAINLCGVDVMAKVQKILVILLFVALGLFIVLGCLQLKNPVFEFTAPDFFSNGPSGFFSAIMLYVYSTNGYSCIMNYGKQAKEAHKDIPKALLYCIPTLMVVYGGVAIVASGVLPLDQVAGQPLTLVAKNILNPALFTVFMIGGPVLALSSSINSTISNNCIPVAQSCKDGWLPKSWAAQNRRGAYWKLMTFTYLMGILPVLLDFSISDVVNNIMLLASALAFLQIYAYFQLPKKHAEAWEKSPMHISNGKYYFLCCLSLFAYICIFINSCRSLKLPVVIISLIAIVVCMAYGWFRSVSPDVKMETSVWED
;
A
#
# COMPACT_ATOMS: atom_id res chain seq x y z
N MET A 1 -38.09 -19.08 -39.53
CA MET A 1 -37.30 -18.09 -40.27
C MET A 1 -36.81 -17.02 -39.32
N ALA A 2 -35.54 -17.08 -39.07
CA ALA A 2 -34.59 -15.96 -39.01
C ALA A 2 -34.86 -14.90 -37.92
N LEU A 3 -34.02 -14.53 -37.09
CA LEU A 3 -32.61 -14.39 -36.81
C LEU A 3 -32.53 -13.47 -35.57
N ASN A 4 -31.99 -13.92 -34.50
CA ASN A 4 -30.68 -13.53 -34.00
C ASN A 4 -30.31 -12.07 -34.15
N ASN A 5 -30.16 -11.37 -33.03
CA ASN A 5 -29.05 -10.44 -32.94
C ASN A 5 -28.65 -10.17 -31.47
N SER A 6 -27.49 -10.65 -31.17
CA SER A 6 -26.68 -10.37 -30.02
C SER A 6 -26.38 -8.87 -29.91
N HIS A 7 -26.85 -8.21 -28.87
CA HIS A 7 -26.43 -6.85 -28.57
C HIS A 7 -25.08 -6.85 -27.84
N ASP A 8 -24.03 -6.74 -28.64
CA ASP A 8 -22.68 -6.35 -28.21
C ASP A 8 -22.69 -4.82 -27.88
N VAL A 9 -23.03 -4.48 -26.62
CA VAL A 9 -23.01 -3.09 -26.17
C VAL A 9 -21.59 -2.75 -25.69
N ARG A 10 -20.69 -2.54 -26.64
CA ARG A 10 -19.43 -1.82 -26.39
C ARG A 10 -19.73 -0.34 -26.28
N LYS A 11 -20.03 0.17 -25.08
CA LYS A 11 -20.04 1.60 -24.82
C LYS A 11 -18.62 2.16 -25.00
N ARG A 12 -18.37 2.74 -26.18
CA ARG A 12 -17.21 3.60 -26.44
C ARG A 12 -17.37 4.90 -25.65
N ILE A 13 -16.55 5.11 -24.64
CA ILE A 13 -16.42 6.43 -24.01
C ILE A 13 -15.53 7.27 -24.91
N LYS A 14 -16.14 8.17 -25.67
CA LYS A 14 -15.46 9.25 -26.43
C LYS A 14 -15.23 10.43 -25.49
N TYR A 15 -13.98 10.73 -25.18
CA TYR A 15 -13.61 12.02 -24.62
C TYR A 15 -13.22 12.97 -25.77
N THR A 16 -14.06 13.96 -26.02
CA THR A 16 -13.76 15.04 -26.96
C THR A 16 -13.12 16.18 -26.17
N ILE A 17 -11.85 16.44 -26.41
CA ILE A 17 -11.17 17.65 -25.91
C ILE A 17 -11.32 18.71 -27.01
N ASN A 18 -12.19 19.70 -26.79
CA ASN A 18 -12.25 20.89 -27.61
C ASN A 18 -11.08 21.81 -27.27
N ILE A 19 -10.09 21.89 -28.14
CA ILE A 19 -9.03 22.91 -28.09
C ILE A 19 -9.45 24.03 -29.03
N THR A 20 -9.84 25.17 -28.46
CA THR A 20 -10.00 26.40 -29.23
C THR A 20 -8.62 26.98 -29.54
N ILE A 21 -8.21 26.93 -30.81
CA ILE A 21 -6.95 27.52 -31.27
C ILE A 21 -7.27 28.92 -31.80
N TYR A 22 -6.68 29.95 -31.22
CA TYR A 22 -6.62 31.28 -31.79
C TYR A 22 -5.66 31.29 -32.98
N MET A 23 -6.14 31.68 -34.15
CA MET A 23 -5.34 31.86 -35.36
C MET A 23 -4.59 33.20 -35.32
N GLN A 24 -3.27 33.15 -35.44
CA GLN A 24 -2.49 34.18 -36.09
C GLN A 24 -1.41 33.51 -36.95
N GLY A 25 -1.61 33.59 -38.27
CA GLY A 25 -0.55 33.61 -39.30
C GLY A 25 0.30 32.37 -39.51
N GLY A 26 -0.08 31.54 -40.51
CA GLY A 26 0.92 30.85 -41.34
C GLY A 26 1.38 29.46 -40.92
N ALA A 27 1.06 28.49 -41.79
CA ALA A 27 1.56 27.09 -41.85
C ALA A 27 0.87 26.07 -40.92
N PHE A 28 -0.02 25.28 -41.53
CA PHE A 28 -0.62 24.08 -40.93
C PHE A 28 0.44 23.02 -40.64
N MET A 29 0.72 22.78 -39.37
CA MET A 29 1.25 21.50 -38.92
C MET A 29 0.13 20.76 -38.16
N SER A 30 -0.58 19.88 -38.86
CA SER A 30 -1.51 18.95 -38.29
C SER A 30 -0.73 17.90 -37.45
N SER A 31 -0.48 18.22 -36.20
CA SER A 31 -0.09 17.18 -35.25
C SER A 31 -1.32 16.38 -34.86
N THR A 32 -1.54 15.26 -35.51
CA THR A 32 -2.50 14.23 -35.07
C THR A 32 -2.05 13.78 -33.67
N VAL A 33 -2.70 14.35 -32.62
CA VAL A 33 -2.58 13.81 -31.27
C VAL A 33 -3.24 12.44 -31.30
N LYS A 34 -2.46 11.39 -31.45
CA LYS A 34 -2.93 10.01 -31.31
C LYS A 34 -3.48 9.89 -29.90
N GLU A 35 -4.80 9.77 -29.78
CA GLU A 35 -5.48 9.49 -28.50
C GLU A 35 -4.88 8.22 -27.89
N ILE A 36 -4.11 8.36 -26.82
CA ILE A 36 -3.49 7.22 -26.12
C ILE A 36 -4.63 6.54 -25.36
N LYS A 37 -5.14 5.45 -25.92
CA LYS A 37 -6.20 4.64 -25.33
C LYS A 37 -5.68 4.04 -24.01
N GLU A 38 -6.28 4.44 -22.88
CA GLU A 38 -5.93 3.93 -21.57
C GLU A 38 -6.10 2.40 -21.55
N LYS A 39 -5.01 1.65 -21.29
CA LYS A 39 -5.05 0.19 -21.20
C LYS A 39 -5.90 -0.22 -20.00
N THR A 40 -6.90 -1.07 -20.22
CA THR A 40 -7.78 -1.60 -19.16
C THR A 40 -7.84 -3.12 -19.22
N GLY A 41 -8.06 -3.78 -18.07
CA GLY A 41 -8.39 -5.20 -18.04
C GLY A 41 -7.24 -6.16 -18.39
N TYR A 42 -6.00 -5.85 -18.05
CA TYR A 42 -4.82 -6.68 -18.38
C TYR A 42 -4.17 -7.37 -17.19
N LEU A 43 -4.39 -6.91 -15.94
CA LEU A 43 -3.84 -7.54 -14.74
C LEU A 43 -4.70 -8.73 -14.32
N LYS A 44 -4.06 -9.87 -14.17
CA LYS A 44 -4.67 -11.09 -13.65
C LYS A 44 -4.63 -11.08 -12.11
N ARG A 45 -5.41 -11.96 -11.47
CA ARG A 45 -5.41 -12.14 -10.01
C ARG A 45 -4.00 -12.36 -9.44
N SER A 46 -3.16 -13.15 -10.12
CA SER A 46 -1.78 -13.38 -9.68
C SER A 46 -0.94 -12.12 -9.67
N ASP A 47 -1.17 -11.20 -10.60
CA ASP A 47 -0.43 -9.94 -10.68
C ASP A 47 -0.87 -8.99 -9.55
N LEU A 48 -2.19 -8.91 -9.30
CA LEU A 48 -2.76 -8.16 -8.19
C LEU A 48 -2.27 -8.69 -6.83
N TYR A 49 -2.28 -10.01 -6.66
CA TYR A 49 -1.76 -10.66 -5.46
C TYR A 49 -0.28 -10.35 -5.22
N THR A 50 0.57 -10.45 -6.24
CA THR A 50 2.00 -10.14 -6.09
C THR A 50 2.25 -8.65 -5.85
N ILE A 51 1.44 -7.75 -6.42
CA ILE A 51 1.47 -6.31 -6.11
C ILE A 51 1.15 -6.10 -4.62
N GLY A 52 0.09 -6.71 -4.11
CA GLY A 52 -0.32 -6.56 -2.72
C GLY A 52 0.66 -7.12 -1.72
N VAL A 53 1.08 -8.38 -1.91
CA VAL A 53 2.05 -9.03 -1.03
C VAL A 53 3.40 -8.31 -1.07
N GLY A 54 3.88 -7.93 -2.26
CA GLY A 54 5.13 -7.20 -2.39
C GLY A 54 5.09 -5.77 -1.84
N GLN A 55 3.89 -5.16 -1.77
CA GLN A 55 3.71 -3.89 -1.07
C GLN A 55 3.71 -4.08 0.44
N ALA A 56 3.16 -5.18 0.95
CA ALA A 56 3.08 -5.47 2.38
C ALA A 56 4.42 -5.94 2.93
N ILE A 57 5.10 -6.92 2.26
CA ILE A 57 6.39 -7.44 2.70
C ILE A 57 7.50 -6.45 2.32
N GLY A 58 7.65 -5.43 3.15
CA GLY A 58 8.65 -4.38 2.99
C GLY A 58 9.66 -4.36 4.15
N SER A 59 10.02 -3.16 4.59
CA SER A 59 10.98 -2.96 5.69
C SER A 59 10.54 -3.62 7.00
N GLY A 60 9.23 -3.66 7.27
CA GLY A 60 8.70 -4.04 8.58
C GLY A 60 9.07 -5.46 9.02
N VAL A 61 9.04 -6.45 8.13
CA VAL A 61 9.36 -7.85 8.48
C VAL A 61 10.79 -8.03 8.97
N LEU A 62 11.69 -7.16 8.57
CA LEU A 62 13.12 -7.30 8.86
C LEU A 62 13.60 -6.36 9.96
N THR A 63 12.96 -5.19 10.10
CA THR A 63 13.38 -4.17 11.07
C THR A 63 12.59 -4.20 12.37
N LEU A 64 11.34 -4.68 12.35
CA LEU A 64 10.45 -4.58 13.50
C LEU A 64 10.47 -5.81 14.40
N ILE A 65 11.05 -6.95 13.96
CA ILE A 65 11.02 -8.20 14.73
C ILE A 65 11.86 -8.07 16.00
N GLY A 66 13.09 -7.58 15.92
CA GLY A 66 13.93 -7.39 17.11
C GLY A 66 13.31 -6.44 18.14
N PRO A 67 12.86 -5.25 17.76
CA PRO A 67 12.09 -4.37 18.64
C PRO A 67 10.83 -5.02 19.23
N ALA A 68 10.11 -5.85 18.49
CA ALA A 68 8.95 -6.56 19.02
C ALA A 68 9.35 -7.65 20.02
N ILE A 69 10.45 -8.38 19.79
CA ILE A 69 11.00 -9.34 20.78
C ILE A 69 11.34 -8.61 22.07
N LEU A 70 11.92 -7.41 22.01
CA LEU A 70 12.18 -6.58 23.20
C LEU A 70 10.90 -6.23 23.96
N LEU A 71 9.78 -6.03 23.25
CA LEU A 71 8.48 -5.68 23.83
C LEU A 71 7.75 -6.90 24.43
N THR A 72 7.85 -8.08 23.83
CA THR A 72 6.96 -9.20 24.20
C THR A 72 7.65 -10.56 24.34
N GLY A 73 8.95 -10.66 24.09
CA GLY A 73 9.70 -11.92 24.20
C GLY A 73 9.37 -12.92 23.10
N GLN A 74 9.24 -14.20 23.50
CA GLN A 74 8.98 -15.31 22.58
C GLN A 74 7.63 -15.20 21.86
N SER A 75 6.64 -14.51 22.43
CA SER A 75 5.34 -14.30 21.82
C SER A 75 5.35 -13.32 20.62
N ALA A 76 6.50 -12.82 20.21
CA ALA A 76 6.63 -11.92 19.05
C ALA A 76 6.00 -12.49 17.75
N TRP A 77 6.09 -13.81 17.53
CA TRP A 77 5.42 -14.45 16.39
C TRP A 77 3.88 -14.38 16.48
N LEU A 78 3.33 -14.61 17.69
CA LEU A 78 1.90 -14.53 17.92
C LEU A 78 1.40 -13.09 17.79
N ALA A 79 2.18 -12.11 18.26
CA ALA A 79 1.91 -10.69 18.05
C ALA A 79 1.88 -10.32 16.56
N TYR A 80 2.76 -10.92 15.74
CA TYR A 80 2.74 -10.67 14.31
C TYR A 80 1.52 -11.26 13.61
N VAL A 81 1.13 -12.49 13.95
CA VAL A 81 -0.11 -13.11 13.46
C VAL A 81 -1.32 -12.26 13.87
N ALA A 82 -1.38 -11.82 15.13
CA ALA A 82 -2.44 -10.92 15.60
C ALA A 82 -2.42 -9.57 14.86
N ALA A 83 -1.25 -9.03 14.54
CA ALA A 83 -1.12 -7.81 13.72
C ALA A 83 -1.63 -8.01 12.28
N CYS A 84 -1.47 -9.19 11.68
CA CYS A 84 -2.07 -9.50 10.37
C CYS A 84 -3.61 -9.51 10.44
N ILE A 85 -4.19 -10.04 11.54
CA ILE A 85 -5.64 -9.95 11.78
C ILE A 85 -6.05 -8.49 11.96
N TRP A 86 -5.28 -7.71 12.73
CA TRP A 86 -5.54 -6.28 12.91
C TRP A 86 -5.49 -5.51 11.58
N GLY A 87 -4.48 -5.77 10.74
CA GLY A 87 -4.38 -5.20 9.38
C GLY A 87 -5.59 -5.55 8.52
N PHE A 88 -6.13 -6.77 8.65
CA PHE A 88 -7.39 -7.13 7.99
C PHE A 88 -8.58 -6.35 8.57
N MET A 89 -8.68 -6.22 9.89
CA MET A 89 -9.73 -5.41 10.52
C MET A 89 -9.79 -3.99 9.96
N MET A 90 -8.62 -3.37 9.73
CA MET A 90 -8.55 -2.01 9.15
C MET A 90 -9.22 -1.90 7.78
N ILE A 91 -9.15 -2.95 6.97
CA ILE A 91 -9.70 -2.96 5.60
C ILE A 91 -10.89 -3.93 5.44
N ALA A 92 -11.45 -4.40 6.54
CA ALA A 92 -12.44 -5.46 6.54
C ALA A 92 -13.59 -5.29 5.53
N PRO A 93 -14.17 -4.10 5.28
CA PRO A 93 -15.26 -3.93 4.30
C PRO A 93 -14.79 -4.00 2.83
N ILE A 94 -13.48 -3.78 2.54
CA ILE A 94 -12.98 -3.56 1.18
C ILE A 94 -13.23 -4.76 0.24
N PRO A 95 -13.01 -6.04 0.64
CA PRO A 95 -13.31 -7.17 -0.24
C PRO A 95 -14.77 -7.18 -0.71
N TRP A 96 -15.72 -6.83 0.15
CA TRP A 96 -17.14 -6.76 -0.17
C TRP A 96 -17.47 -5.58 -1.08
N ILE A 97 -16.89 -4.41 -0.82
CA ILE A 97 -17.02 -3.23 -1.66
C ILE A 97 -16.51 -3.52 -3.08
N THR A 98 -15.31 -4.12 -3.21
CA THR A 98 -14.69 -4.41 -4.50
C THR A 98 -15.33 -5.58 -5.23
N SER A 99 -16.09 -6.42 -4.54
CA SER A 99 -16.93 -7.45 -5.17
C SER A 99 -18.22 -6.85 -5.74
N THR A 100 -18.66 -5.70 -5.23
CA THR A 100 -19.88 -5.00 -5.68
C THR A 100 -19.54 -3.95 -6.73
N LEU A 101 -18.44 -3.21 -6.55
CA LEU A 101 -18.11 -2.03 -7.36
C LEU A 101 -16.70 -2.13 -7.95
N LYS A 102 -16.58 -1.77 -9.21
CA LYS A 102 -15.29 -1.57 -9.89
C LYS A 102 -14.86 -0.12 -9.73
N LEU A 103 -13.73 0.10 -9.10
CA LEU A 103 -13.24 1.43 -8.72
C LEU A 103 -12.06 1.85 -9.61
N GLY A 104 -12.27 2.88 -10.41
CA GLY A 104 -11.28 3.34 -11.39
C GLY A 104 -10.12 4.14 -10.82
N GLY A 105 -10.33 4.84 -9.73
CA GLY A 105 -9.33 5.60 -8.96
C GLY A 105 -9.20 5.10 -7.53
N GLY A 106 -9.52 3.83 -7.27
CA GLY A 106 -9.38 3.18 -5.98
C GLY A 106 -10.14 3.89 -4.86
N PHE A 107 -9.47 4.14 -3.75
CA PHE A 107 -10.06 4.81 -2.58
C PHE A 107 -10.63 6.20 -2.89
N TYR A 108 -9.99 6.96 -3.79
CA TYR A 108 -10.52 8.27 -4.18
C TYR A 108 -11.90 8.14 -4.85
N SER A 109 -12.03 7.22 -5.81
CA SER A 109 -13.31 6.98 -6.49
C SER A 109 -14.39 6.51 -5.53
N LEU A 110 -14.04 5.62 -4.59
CA LEU A 110 -14.96 5.16 -3.55
C LEU A 110 -15.47 6.32 -2.69
N VAL A 111 -14.56 7.15 -2.18
CA VAL A 111 -14.95 8.29 -1.35
C VAL A 111 -15.78 9.30 -2.14
N GLY A 112 -15.42 9.54 -3.40
CA GLY A 112 -16.14 10.46 -4.26
C GLY A 112 -17.57 10.02 -4.55
N ASP A 113 -17.74 8.76 -4.87
CA ASP A 113 -19.05 8.18 -5.16
C ASP A 113 -19.93 8.08 -3.89
N MET A 114 -19.38 7.53 -2.81
CA MET A 114 -20.11 7.24 -1.58
C MET A 114 -20.36 8.45 -0.69
N ALA A 115 -19.36 9.32 -0.53
CA ALA A 115 -19.41 10.45 0.40
C ALA A 115 -19.68 11.80 -0.27
N GLY A 116 -19.65 11.84 -1.61
CA GLY A 116 -19.96 13.00 -2.42
C GLY A 116 -18.78 13.94 -2.68
N LYS A 117 -19.02 14.92 -3.54
CA LYS A 117 -18.02 15.81 -4.14
C LYS A 117 -17.11 16.49 -3.11
N ARG A 118 -17.67 17.05 -2.03
CA ARG A 118 -16.88 17.78 -1.03
C ARG A 118 -15.88 16.87 -0.30
N VAL A 119 -16.33 15.70 0.11
CA VAL A 119 -15.48 14.72 0.81
C VAL A 119 -14.43 14.13 -0.14
N ALA A 120 -14.78 13.95 -1.43
CA ALA A 120 -13.82 13.58 -2.47
C ALA A 120 -12.67 14.57 -2.57
N GLY A 121 -12.96 15.87 -2.49
CA GLY A 121 -11.93 16.92 -2.50
C GLY A 121 -11.03 16.89 -1.29
N MET A 122 -11.62 16.70 -0.10
CA MET A 122 -10.83 16.51 1.13
C MET A 122 -9.86 15.33 0.98
N TYR A 123 -10.34 14.20 0.47
CA TYR A 123 -9.52 13.01 0.26
C TYR A 123 -8.45 13.23 -0.82
N ALA A 124 -8.82 13.82 -1.96
CA ALA A 124 -7.91 14.05 -3.09
C ALA A 124 -6.66 14.84 -2.71
N VAL A 125 -6.86 15.97 -2.01
CA VAL A 125 -5.76 16.85 -1.61
C VAL A 125 -5.07 16.33 -0.35
N GLY A 126 -5.84 15.79 0.62
CA GLY A 126 -5.31 15.20 1.83
C GLY A 126 -4.43 13.96 1.59
N PHE A 127 -4.56 13.30 0.42
CA PHE A 127 -3.71 12.16 0.06
C PHE A 127 -2.28 12.57 -0.35
N LEU A 128 -2.07 13.78 -0.85
CA LEU A 128 -0.76 14.22 -1.34
C LEU A 128 0.38 14.09 -0.31
N PRO A 129 0.22 14.53 0.94
CA PRO A 129 1.26 14.34 1.96
C PRO A 129 1.65 12.88 2.21
N GLN A 130 0.72 11.94 1.99
CA GLN A 130 1.02 10.51 2.19
C GLN A 130 1.99 9.93 1.17
N THR A 131 2.19 10.57 0.02
CA THR A 131 3.14 10.11 -1.01
C THR A 131 4.59 10.09 -0.53
N ILE A 132 4.88 10.75 0.61
CA ILE A 132 6.16 10.69 1.33
C ILE A 132 6.50 9.26 1.81
N ASN A 133 5.52 8.34 1.85
CA ASN A 133 5.71 6.93 2.24
C ASN A 133 6.82 6.23 1.45
N LEU A 134 7.08 6.66 0.21
CA LEU A 134 8.15 6.14 -0.62
C LEU A 134 9.54 6.32 0.01
N ALA A 135 9.73 7.39 0.80
CA ALA A 135 10.99 7.67 1.50
C ALA A 135 11.39 6.57 2.49
N THR A 136 10.40 5.98 3.18
CA THR A 136 10.65 4.90 4.16
C THR A 136 11.43 3.75 3.53
N TYR A 137 11.05 3.35 2.31
CA TYR A 137 11.73 2.27 1.60
C TYR A 137 13.10 2.69 1.06
N GLY A 138 13.25 3.96 0.63
CA GLY A 138 14.53 4.50 0.19
C GLY A 138 15.56 4.57 1.32
N VAL A 139 15.15 5.04 2.52
CA VAL A 139 16.01 5.06 3.71
C VAL A 139 16.37 3.62 4.13
N ALA A 140 15.36 2.75 4.21
CA ALA A 140 15.57 1.36 4.66
C ALA A 140 16.52 0.59 3.72
N ILE A 141 16.33 0.65 2.40
CA ILE A 141 17.19 -0.09 1.46
C ILE A 141 18.65 0.41 1.52
N GLY A 142 18.84 1.71 1.73
CA GLY A 142 20.16 2.30 1.94
C GLY A 142 20.83 1.77 3.20
N MET A 143 20.12 1.70 4.32
CA MET A 143 20.64 1.15 5.57
C MET A 143 21.02 -0.32 5.44
N TYR A 144 20.19 -1.14 4.78
CA TYR A 144 20.52 -2.56 4.55
C TYR A 144 21.73 -2.73 3.62
N ALA A 145 21.85 -1.93 2.57
CA ALA A 145 23.03 -1.96 1.71
C ALA A 145 24.31 -1.59 2.48
N ASN A 146 24.24 -0.55 3.31
CA ASN A 146 25.39 -0.16 4.16
C ASN A 146 25.75 -1.23 5.19
N SER A 147 24.79 -1.98 5.74
CA SER A 147 25.07 -3.09 6.64
C SER A 147 25.79 -4.26 5.98
N LEU A 148 25.60 -4.47 4.67
CA LEU A 148 26.29 -5.48 3.87
C LEU A 148 27.65 -4.99 3.38
N TRP A 149 27.69 -3.76 2.94
CA TRP A 149 28.85 -3.11 2.35
C TRP A 149 29.09 -1.76 3.05
N PRO A 150 29.84 -1.73 4.17
CA PRO A 150 30.04 -0.50 4.95
C PRO A 150 30.67 0.66 4.18
N GLN A 151 31.34 0.38 3.08
CA GLN A 151 31.90 1.38 2.17
C GLN A 151 30.83 2.10 1.32
N ILE A 152 29.62 1.56 1.20
CA ILE A 152 28.53 2.14 0.45
C ILE A 152 27.81 3.17 1.31
N ASN A 153 27.68 4.39 0.81
CA ASN A 153 26.88 5.40 1.47
C ASN A 153 25.39 5.07 1.34
N ALA A 154 24.71 4.87 2.49
CA ALA A 154 23.29 4.49 2.57
C ALA A 154 22.37 5.44 1.81
N LYS A 155 22.60 6.76 1.94
CA LYS A 155 21.80 7.80 1.30
C LYS A 155 21.82 7.66 -0.23
N TRP A 156 23.01 7.58 -0.83
CA TRP A 156 23.15 7.48 -2.28
C TRP A 156 22.64 6.16 -2.85
N PHE A 157 22.80 5.07 -2.10
CA PHE A 157 22.24 3.78 -2.50
C PHE A 157 20.70 3.81 -2.48
N GLY A 158 20.10 4.40 -1.45
CA GLY A 158 18.65 4.60 -1.38
C GLY A 158 18.10 5.40 -2.55
N ILE A 159 18.76 6.53 -2.87
CA ILE A 159 18.39 7.36 -4.02
C ILE A 159 18.56 6.60 -5.34
N ALA A 160 19.64 5.84 -5.52
CA ALA A 160 19.86 5.03 -6.71
C ALA A 160 18.77 3.97 -6.88
N ALA A 161 18.37 3.27 -5.80
CA ALA A 161 17.28 2.31 -5.82
C ALA A 161 15.95 2.97 -6.20
N LEU A 162 15.60 4.10 -5.58
CA LEU A 162 14.40 4.87 -5.93
C LEU A 162 14.41 5.27 -7.42
N SER A 163 15.57 5.68 -7.96
CA SER A 163 15.73 6.09 -9.35
C SER A 163 15.53 4.94 -10.32
N VAL A 164 16.09 3.76 -10.02
CA VAL A 164 15.92 2.54 -10.85
C VAL A 164 14.43 2.15 -10.94
N PHE A 165 13.73 2.09 -9.81
CA PHE A 165 12.31 1.71 -9.82
C PHE A 165 11.41 2.82 -10.38
N PHE A 166 11.79 4.09 -10.24
CA PHE A 166 11.13 5.17 -10.96
C PHE A 166 11.22 4.97 -12.49
N ALA A 167 12.42 4.67 -13.02
CA ALA A 167 12.60 4.39 -14.45
C ALA A 167 11.79 3.16 -14.92
N ILE A 168 11.74 2.08 -14.12
CA ILE A 168 10.92 0.90 -14.41
C ILE A 168 9.43 1.27 -14.49
N ASN A 169 8.93 2.05 -13.55
CA ASN A 169 7.53 2.47 -13.51
C ASN A 169 7.14 3.38 -14.69
N LEU A 170 8.09 4.20 -15.21
CA LEU A 170 7.87 4.97 -16.44
C LEU A 170 7.66 4.08 -17.68
N CYS A 171 8.02 2.80 -17.62
CA CYS A 171 7.75 1.82 -18.68
C CYS A 171 6.30 1.31 -18.70
N GLY A 172 5.47 1.70 -17.72
CA GLY A 172 4.05 1.36 -17.63
C GLY A 172 3.74 0.29 -16.58
N VAL A 173 2.47 0.24 -16.16
CA VAL A 173 2.00 -0.64 -15.08
C VAL A 173 2.14 -2.12 -15.42
N ASP A 174 2.04 -2.50 -16.68
CA ASP A 174 2.25 -3.88 -17.14
C ASP A 174 3.70 -4.36 -16.95
N VAL A 175 4.68 -3.50 -17.21
CA VAL A 175 6.11 -3.79 -16.95
C VAL A 175 6.37 -3.82 -15.45
N MET A 176 5.86 -2.83 -14.71
CA MET A 176 5.93 -2.80 -13.25
C MET A 176 5.41 -4.10 -12.63
N ALA A 177 4.24 -4.59 -13.06
CA ALA A 177 3.63 -5.81 -12.52
C ALA A 177 4.44 -7.07 -12.84
N LYS A 178 5.09 -7.15 -14.00
CA LYS A 178 6.00 -8.27 -14.35
C LYS A 178 7.24 -8.28 -13.46
N VAL A 179 7.87 -7.12 -13.29
CA VAL A 179 9.02 -6.96 -12.38
C VAL A 179 8.62 -7.31 -10.95
N GLN A 180 7.47 -6.82 -10.50
CA GLN A 180 6.90 -7.12 -9.19
C GLN A 180 6.76 -8.62 -8.93
N LYS A 181 6.24 -9.35 -9.91
CA LYS A 181 6.07 -10.80 -9.81
C LYS A 181 7.40 -11.54 -9.62
N ILE A 182 8.44 -11.14 -10.36
CA ILE A 182 9.79 -11.72 -10.22
C ILE A 182 10.35 -11.43 -8.83
N LEU A 183 10.27 -10.17 -8.39
CA LEU A 183 10.77 -9.75 -7.07
C LEU A 183 10.09 -10.55 -5.93
N VAL A 184 8.77 -10.73 -5.99
CA VAL A 184 8.01 -11.45 -4.97
C VAL A 184 8.30 -12.95 -4.96
N ILE A 185 8.47 -13.57 -6.14
CA ILE A 185 8.87 -15.00 -6.21
C ILE A 185 10.24 -15.20 -5.55
N LEU A 186 11.23 -14.38 -5.91
CA LEU A 186 12.56 -14.47 -5.32
C LEU A 186 12.56 -14.18 -3.81
N LEU A 187 11.74 -13.22 -3.39
CA LEU A 187 11.53 -12.90 -1.99
C LEU A 187 10.96 -14.10 -1.20
N PHE A 188 9.93 -14.78 -1.75
CA PHE A 188 9.36 -15.96 -1.11
C PHE A 188 10.36 -17.12 -1.01
N VAL A 189 11.20 -17.30 -2.03
CA VAL A 189 12.27 -18.30 -1.98
C VAL A 189 13.26 -17.97 -0.86
N ALA A 190 13.69 -16.73 -0.74
CA ALA A 190 14.66 -16.31 0.29
C ALA A 190 14.08 -16.42 1.72
N LEU A 191 12.86 -15.91 1.93
CA LEU A 191 12.20 -15.99 3.24
C LEU A 191 11.80 -17.43 3.59
N GLY A 192 11.34 -18.22 2.62
CA GLY A 192 11.03 -19.63 2.80
C GLY A 192 12.27 -20.44 3.19
N LEU A 193 13.40 -20.22 2.51
CA LEU A 193 14.67 -20.85 2.88
C LEU A 193 15.09 -20.47 4.31
N PHE A 194 14.99 -19.19 4.67
CA PHE A 194 15.30 -18.72 6.03
C PHE A 194 14.39 -19.39 7.08
N ILE A 195 13.08 -19.47 6.83
CA ILE A 195 12.11 -20.10 7.74
C ILE A 195 12.43 -21.59 7.90
N VAL A 196 12.59 -22.31 6.79
CA VAL A 196 12.83 -23.78 6.84
C VAL A 196 14.13 -24.09 7.56
N LEU A 197 15.24 -23.46 7.17
CA LEU A 197 16.55 -23.71 7.81
C LEU A 197 16.59 -23.24 9.26
N GLY A 198 15.89 -22.16 9.58
CA GLY A 198 15.80 -21.64 10.93
C GLY A 198 14.93 -22.53 11.85
N CYS A 199 13.81 -23.03 11.35
CA CYS A 199 12.95 -23.94 12.12
C CYS A 199 13.66 -25.25 12.48
N LEU A 200 14.62 -25.71 11.68
CA LEU A 200 15.44 -26.88 11.98
C LEU A 200 16.49 -26.60 13.10
N GLN A 201 16.71 -25.34 13.46
CA GLN A 201 17.74 -24.91 14.44
C GLN A 201 17.13 -24.20 15.65
N LEU A 202 15.82 -24.37 15.89
CA LEU A 202 15.15 -23.81 17.07
C LEU A 202 15.75 -24.40 18.36
N LYS A 203 16.11 -23.53 19.30
CA LYS A 203 16.66 -23.87 20.60
C LYS A 203 15.75 -23.42 21.74
N ASN A 204 15.00 -22.34 21.55
CA ASN A 204 14.09 -21.79 22.55
C ASN A 204 12.69 -22.41 22.41
N PRO A 205 11.93 -22.57 23.50
CA PRO A 205 10.58 -23.13 23.51
C PRO A 205 9.53 -22.12 23.07
N VAL A 206 9.58 -21.68 21.78
CA VAL A 206 8.72 -20.63 21.22
C VAL A 206 7.22 -20.94 21.26
N PHE A 207 6.82 -22.18 21.56
CA PHE A 207 5.42 -22.61 21.67
C PHE A 207 5.00 -22.93 23.11
N GLU A 208 5.86 -22.67 24.08
CA GLU A 208 5.55 -22.87 25.49
C GLU A 208 4.91 -21.61 26.08
N PHE A 209 3.57 -21.56 26.00
CA PHE A 209 2.78 -20.38 26.40
C PHE A 209 2.87 -20.02 27.88
N THR A 210 3.34 -20.94 28.71
CA THR A 210 3.52 -20.79 30.17
C THR A 210 4.93 -20.33 30.55
N ALA A 211 5.86 -20.29 29.59
CA ALA A 211 7.22 -19.86 29.86
C ALA A 211 7.25 -18.38 30.32
N PRO A 212 8.06 -18.05 31.35
CA PRO A 212 8.16 -16.67 31.85
C PRO A 212 8.49 -15.65 30.75
N ASP A 213 9.31 -16.04 29.77
CA ASP A 213 9.77 -15.20 28.68
C ASP A 213 8.78 -15.18 27.48
N PHE A 214 7.64 -15.90 27.57
CA PHE A 214 6.68 -15.93 26.48
C PHE A 214 6.01 -14.55 26.32
N PHE A 215 5.57 -13.94 27.44
CA PHE A 215 5.06 -12.57 27.50
C PHE A 215 5.94 -11.72 28.42
N SER A 216 7.18 -11.43 28.02
CA SER A 216 8.19 -10.80 28.89
C SER A 216 7.73 -9.51 29.58
N ASN A 217 6.91 -8.68 28.92
CA ASN A 217 6.34 -7.45 29.49
C ASN A 217 4.81 -7.52 29.64
N GLY A 218 4.26 -8.74 29.76
CA GLY A 218 2.84 -8.97 29.96
C GLY A 218 1.93 -8.50 28.80
N PRO A 219 0.62 -8.34 29.04
CA PRO A 219 -0.36 -7.97 28.01
C PRO A 219 -0.08 -6.62 27.35
N SER A 220 0.48 -5.65 28.07
CA SER A 220 0.79 -4.31 27.53
C SER A 220 1.94 -4.37 26.53
N GLY A 221 2.98 -5.18 26.81
CA GLY A 221 4.08 -5.42 25.88
C GLY A 221 3.62 -6.13 24.62
N PHE A 222 2.77 -7.15 24.76
CA PHE A 222 2.18 -7.87 23.64
C PHE A 222 1.34 -6.96 22.75
N PHE A 223 0.46 -6.15 23.33
CA PHE A 223 -0.34 -5.19 22.56
C PHE A 223 0.54 -4.14 21.85
N SER A 224 1.59 -3.65 22.51
CA SER A 224 2.55 -2.73 21.92
C SER A 224 3.28 -3.35 20.72
N ALA A 225 3.65 -4.63 20.80
CA ALA A 225 4.26 -5.37 19.70
C ALA A 225 3.27 -5.54 18.52
N ILE A 226 1.98 -5.81 18.80
CA ILE A 226 0.95 -5.84 17.76
C ILE A 226 0.89 -4.48 17.04
N MET A 227 0.78 -3.38 17.78
CA MET A 227 0.68 -2.03 17.19
C MET A 227 1.92 -1.68 16.36
N LEU A 228 3.10 -2.10 16.80
CA LEU A 228 4.35 -1.94 16.05
C LEU A 228 4.31 -2.68 14.71
N TYR A 229 3.81 -3.92 14.70
CA TYR A 229 3.73 -4.75 13.50
C TYR A 229 2.64 -4.35 12.51
N VAL A 230 1.57 -3.69 12.96
CA VAL A 230 0.44 -3.29 12.08
C VAL A 230 0.90 -2.45 10.89
N TYR A 231 1.94 -1.63 11.04
CA TYR A 231 2.51 -0.87 9.93
C TYR A 231 2.85 -1.76 8.72
N SER A 232 3.39 -2.96 8.96
CA SER A 232 3.82 -3.87 7.88
C SER A 232 2.69 -4.75 7.33
N THR A 233 1.50 -4.75 7.93
CA THR A 233 0.46 -5.72 7.60
C THR A 233 -0.64 -5.19 6.69
N ASN A 234 -0.70 -3.90 6.36
CA ASN A 234 -1.82 -3.29 5.61
C ASN A 234 -1.47 -2.90 4.15
N GLY A 235 -0.23 -3.10 3.72
CA GLY A 235 0.22 -2.68 2.38
C GLY A 235 -0.59 -3.26 1.22
N TYR A 236 -1.14 -4.47 1.35
CA TYR A 236 -1.91 -5.14 0.30
C TYR A 236 -3.25 -4.47 -0.03
N SER A 237 -3.75 -3.54 0.77
CA SER A 237 -4.93 -2.72 0.44
C SER A 237 -4.77 -1.92 -0.86
N CYS A 238 -3.52 -1.69 -1.30
CA CYS A 238 -3.20 -1.03 -2.57
C CYS A 238 -3.83 -1.71 -3.80
N ILE A 239 -4.12 -3.02 -3.72
CA ILE A 239 -4.76 -3.78 -4.81
C ILE A 239 -6.06 -3.12 -5.27
N MET A 240 -6.80 -2.49 -4.36
CA MET A 240 -8.05 -1.78 -4.66
C MET A 240 -7.88 -0.66 -5.69
N ASN A 241 -6.70 -0.03 -5.77
CA ASN A 241 -6.44 1.05 -6.71
C ASN A 241 -6.35 0.59 -8.18
N TYR A 242 -6.21 -0.72 -8.42
CA TYR A 242 -6.04 -1.27 -9.76
C TYR A 242 -7.34 -1.74 -10.43
N GLY A 243 -8.49 -1.18 -10.03
CA GLY A 243 -9.81 -1.59 -10.55
C GLY A 243 -9.95 -1.47 -12.07
N LYS A 244 -9.36 -0.43 -12.72
CA LYS A 244 -9.36 -0.29 -14.19
C LYS A 244 -8.45 -1.31 -14.86
N GLN A 245 -7.31 -1.64 -14.25
CA GLN A 245 -6.29 -2.50 -14.80
C GLN A 245 -6.60 -3.98 -14.59
N ALA A 246 -7.40 -4.33 -13.58
CA ALA A 246 -7.80 -5.70 -13.28
C ALA A 246 -8.68 -6.28 -14.39
N LYS A 247 -8.43 -7.55 -14.76
CA LYS A 247 -9.17 -8.25 -15.83
C LYS A 247 -10.63 -8.50 -15.42
N GLU A 248 -10.83 -9.07 -14.26
CA GLU A 248 -12.15 -9.34 -13.65
C GLU A 248 -12.17 -8.69 -12.25
N ALA A 249 -12.32 -7.34 -12.20
CA ALA A 249 -12.12 -6.57 -10.97
C ALA A 249 -12.95 -7.10 -9.80
N HIS A 250 -14.26 -7.37 -10.00
CA HIS A 250 -15.19 -7.84 -8.96
C HIS A 250 -14.85 -9.22 -8.40
N LYS A 251 -14.09 -10.05 -9.14
CA LYS A 251 -13.69 -11.39 -8.71
C LYS A 251 -12.23 -11.44 -8.27
N ASP A 252 -11.36 -10.73 -8.98
CA ASP A 252 -9.91 -10.86 -8.80
C ASP A 252 -9.39 -10.02 -7.65
N ILE A 253 -9.92 -8.79 -7.47
CA ILE A 253 -9.49 -7.91 -6.38
C ILE A 253 -9.86 -8.47 -5.01
N PRO A 254 -11.14 -8.82 -4.70
CA PRO A 254 -11.48 -9.33 -3.37
C PRO A 254 -10.76 -10.63 -3.04
N LYS A 255 -10.60 -11.56 -4.02
CA LYS A 255 -9.88 -12.81 -3.79
C LYS A 255 -8.38 -12.57 -3.57
N ALA A 256 -7.76 -11.65 -4.31
CA ALA A 256 -6.35 -11.29 -4.10
C ALA A 256 -6.11 -10.70 -2.71
N LEU A 257 -7.00 -9.79 -2.25
CA LEU A 257 -6.97 -9.23 -0.90
C LEU A 257 -7.03 -10.32 0.18
N LEU A 258 -8.02 -11.24 0.06
CA LEU A 258 -8.20 -12.31 1.03
C LEU A 258 -7.04 -13.32 1.05
N TYR A 259 -6.40 -13.60 -0.09
CA TYR A 259 -5.23 -14.50 -0.16
C TYR A 259 -3.96 -13.88 0.45
N CYS A 260 -3.84 -12.55 0.47
CA CYS A 260 -2.71 -11.89 1.12
C CYS A 260 -2.65 -12.19 2.62
N ILE A 261 -3.80 -12.27 3.31
CA ILE A 261 -3.86 -12.40 4.77
C ILE A 261 -3.16 -13.67 5.27
N PRO A 262 -3.58 -14.90 4.88
CA PRO A 262 -2.92 -16.12 5.35
C PRO A 262 -1.45 -16.18 4.88
N THR A 263 -1.14 -15.63 3.71
CA THR A 263 0.24 -15.56 3.24
C THR A 263 1.12 -14.75 4.18
N LEU A 264 0.65 -13.57 4.57
CA LEU A 264 1.39 -12.70 5.50
C LEU A 264 1.50 -13.34 6.89
N MET A 265 0.42 -14.00 7.38
CA MET A 265 0.48 -14.72 8.66
C MET A 265 1.56 -15.80 8.67
N VAL A 266 1.64 -16.61 7.61
CA VAL A 266 2.63 -17.69 7.49
C VAL A 266 4.04 -17.12 7.37
N VAL A 267 4.25 -16.14 6.50
CA VAL A 267 5.58 -15.56 6.27
C VAL A 267 6.06 -14.80 7.49
N TYR A 268 5.25 -13.90 8.02
CA TYR A 268 5.64 -13.07 9.16
C TYR A 268 5.76 -13.87 10.46
N GLY A 269 4.78 -14.74 10.71
CA GLY A 269 4.81 -15.65 11.86
C GLY A 269 6.02 -16.57 11.79
N GLY A 270 6.28 -17.17 10.62
CA GLY A 270 7.45 -18.06 10.42
C GLY A 270 8.78 -17.36 10.64
N VAL A 271 8.95 -16.14 10.08
CA VAL A 271 10.19 -15.36 10.30
C VAL A 271 10.34 -14.98 11.78
N ALA A 272 9.25 -14.61 12.45
CA ALA A 272 9.30 -14.25 13.88
C ALA A 272 9.56 -15.45 14.80
N ILE A 273 9.02 -16.64 14.46
CA ILE A 273 9.35 -17.90 15.17
C ILE A 273 10.86 -18.17 15.11
N VAL A 274 11.44 -18.09 13.92
CA VAL A 274 12.90 -18.29 13.75
C VAL A 274 13.68 -17.23 14.50
N ALA A 275 13.26 -15.97 14.42
CA ALA A 275 13.97 -14.87 15.08
C ALA A 275 14.01 -14.98 16.59
N SER A 276 12.92 -15.44 17.24
CA SER A 276 12.85 -15.63 18.70
C SER A 276 13.29 -17.01 19.16
N GLY A 277 13.39 -17.98 18.24
CA GLY A 277 13.61 -19.39 18.57
C GLY A 277 15.07 -19.89 18.47
N VAL A 278 15.92 -19.24 17.67
CA VAL A 278 17.26 -19.78 17.35
C VAL A 278 18.33 -19.34 18.34
N LEU A 279 18.30 -18.09 18.77
CA LEU A 279 19.26 -17.50 19.69
C LEU A 279 18.59 -17.12 21.02
N PRO A 280 19.36 -17.00 22.13
CA PRO A 280 18.87 -16.44 23.38
C PRO A 280 18.19 -15.07 23.16
N LEU A 281 17.08 -14.82 23.88
CA LEU A 281 16.27 -13.62 23.68
C LEU A 281 17.03 -12.32 23.96
N ASP A 282 17.92 -12.31 24.95
CA ASP A 282 18.79 -11.17 25.28
C ASP A 282 19.70 -10.75 24.14
N GLN A 283 20.10 -11.70 23.28
CA GLN A 283 20.93 -11.40 22.11
C GLN A 283 20.15 -10.86 20.92
N VAL A 284 18.86 -11.21 20.79
CA VAL A 284 18.05 -10.83 19.62
C VAL A 284 17.10 -9.67 19.91
N ALA A 285 16.78 -9.39 21.17
CA ALA A 285 15.91 -8.29 21.58
C ALA A 285 16.48 -6.94 21.12
N GLY A 286 15.68 -6.20 20.35
CA GLY A 286 16.09 -4.91 19.77
C GLY A 286 17.07 -5.00 18.59
N GLN A 287 17.57 -6.18 18.25
CA GLN A 287 18.55 -6.38 17.18
C GLN A 287 17.88 -6.65 15.82
N PRO A 288 18.53 -6.31 14.72
CA PRO A 288 18.01 -6.62 13.39
C PRO A 288 18.06 -8.13 13.11
N LEU A 289 17.13 -8.61 12.28
CA LEU A 289 17.01 -10.01 11.87
C LEU A 289 18.31 -10.57 11.25
N THR A 290 19.16 -9.70 10.72
CA THR A 290 20.46 -10.07 10.13
C THR A 290 21.37 -10.81 11.08
N LEU A 291 21.29 -10.53 12.41
CA LEU A 291 22.04 -11.24 13.43
C LEU A 291 21.67 -12.73 13.47
N VAL A 292 20.37 -13.01 13.49
CA VAL A 292 19.86 -14.39 13.48
C VAL A 292 20.22 -15.10 12.18
N ALA A 293 20.03 -14.42 11.04
CA ALA A 293 20.36 -14.97 9.73
C ALA A 293 21.85 -15.37 9.60
N LYS A 294 22.76 -14.55 10.15
CA LYS A 294 24.20 -14.82 10.17
C LYS A 294 24.56 -16.09 10.98
N ASN A 295 23.77 -16.42 11.99
CA ASN A 295 23.99 -17.61 12.82
C ASN A 295 23.40 -18.90 12.21
N ILE A 296 22.33 -18.78 11.41
CA ILE A 296 21.66 -19.93 10.77
C ILE A 296 22.33 -20.31 9.46
N LEU A 297 22.71 -19.30 8.66
CA LEU A 297 23.13 -19.46 7.27
C LEU A 297 24.65 -19.46 7.16
N ASN A 298 25.18 -20.31 6.30
CA ASN A 298 26.59 -20.19 5.90
C ASN A 298 26.82 -18.86 5.14
N PRO A 299 28.07 -18.39 4.98
CA PRO A 299 28.36 -17.09 4.37
C PRO A 299 27.73 -16.89 3.00
N ALA A 300 27.68 -17.93 2.15
CA ALA A 300 27.10 -17.85 0.82
C ALA A 300 25.56 -17.69 0.90
N LEU A 301 24.89 -18.53 1.70
CA LEU A 301 23.44 -18.44 1.90
C LEU A 301 23.04 -17.16 2.64
N PHE A 302 23.87 -16.66 3.56
CA PHE A 302 23.64 -15.38 4.22
C PHE A 302 23.63 -14.23 3.18
N THR A 303 24.59 -14.19 2.26
CA THR A 303 24.60 -13.18 1.18
C THR A 303 23.36 -13.31 0.28
N VAL A 304 22.98 -14.52 -0.10
CA VAL A 304 21.76 -14.78 -0.87
C VAL A 304 20.51 -14.32 -0.11
N PHE A 305 20.42 -14.62 1.19
CA PHE A 305 19.32 -14.16 2.03
C PHE A 305 19.26 -12.63 2.14
N MET A 306 20.40 -11.98 2.35
CA MET A 306 20.46 -10.51 2.49
C MET A 306 20.01 -9.78 1.22
N ILE A 307 20.39 -10.31 0.06
CA ILE A 307 19.93 -9.77 -1.23
C ILE A 307 18.47 -10.17 -1.46
N GLY A 308 18.14 -11.44 -1.37
CA GLY A 308 16.84 -12.02 -1.67
C GLY A 308 15.72 -11.64 -0.67
N GLY A 309 16.05 -11.42 0.59
CA GLY A 309 15.13 -10.97 1.63
C GLY A 309 15.02 -9.44 1.69
N PRO A 310 15.91 -8.76 2.44
CA PRO A 310 15.77 -7.31 2.67
C PRO A 310 15.76 -6.46 1.41
N VAL A 311 16.74 -6.64 0.52
CA VAL A 311 16.87 -5.79 -0.66
C VAL A 311 15.71 -6.01 -1.64
N LEU A 312 15.32 -7.27 -1.91
CA LEU A 312 14.18 -7.54 -2.79
C LEU A 312 12.83 -7.15 -2.17
N ALA A 313 12.65 -7.32 -0.84
CA ALA A 313 11.45 -6.87 -0.15
C ALA A 313 11.24 -5.36 -0.32
N LEU A 314 12.27 -4.57 -0.03
CA LEU A 314 12.24 -3.13 -0.18
C LEU A 314 12.09 -2.70 -1.64
N SER A 315 12.79 -3.37 -2.56
CA SER A 315 12.67 -3.15 -4.00
C SER A 315 11.24 -3.38 -4.50
N SER A 316 10.58 -4.43 -4.05
CA SER A 316 9.19 -4.72 -4.41
C SER A 316 8.22 -3.66 -3.86
N SER A 317 8.46 -3.18 -2.64
CA SER A 317 7.66 -2.10 -2.04
C SER A 317 7.87 -0.76 -2.75
N ILE A 318 9.09 -0.39 -3.13
CA ILE A 318 9.37 0.80 -3.95
C ILE A 318 8.64 0.71 -5.29
N ASN A 319 8.78 -0.43 -5.97
CA ASN A 319 8.20 -0.66 -7.29
C ASN A 319 6.68 -0.51 -7.30
N SER A 320 5.98 -1.10 -6.34
CA SER A 320 4.53 -1.00 -6.24
C SER A 320 4.05 0.36 -5.74
N THR A 321 4.76 1.00 -4.79
CA THR A 321 4.36 2.29 -4.19
C THR A 321 4.35 3.42 -5.21
N ILE A 322 5.33 3.49 -6.10
CA ILE A 322 5.40 4.55 -7.13
C ILE A 322 4.13 4.52 -8.00
N SER A 323 3.73 3.34 -8.48
CA SER A 323 2.51 3.20 -9.28
C SER A 323 1.24 3.43 -8.47
N ASN A 324 1.17 2.83 -7.28
CA ASN A 324 0.00 2.89 -6.42
C ASN A 324 -0.36 4.32 -5.99
N ASN A 325 0.62 5.13 -5.62
CA ASN A 325 0.39 6.52 -5.22
C ASN A 325 -0.16 7.39 -6.37
N CYS A 326 0.14 7.04 -7.63
CA CYS A 326 -0.29 7.84 -8.77
C CYS A 326 -1.75 7.61 -9.16
N ILE A 327 -2.34 6.44 -8.93
CA ILE A 327 -3.67 6.08 -9.46
C ILE A 327 -4.79 6.95 -8.87
N PRO A 328 -4.95 7.09 -7.54
CA PRO A 328 -5.99 7.94 -6.97
C PRO A 328 -5.75 9.43 -7.29
N VAL A 329 -4.48 9.86 -7.31
CA VAL A 329 -4.14 11.26 -7.65
C VAL A 329 -4.42 11.55 -9.14
N ALA A 330 -4.17 10.59 -10.05
CA ALA A 330 -4.48 10.77 -11.46
C ALA A 330 -5.98 10.95 -11.71
N GLN A 331 -6.83 10.19 -11.02
CA GLN A 331 -8.27 10.36 -11.12
C GLN A 331 -8.71 11.72 -10.55
N SER A 332 -8.16 12.14 -9.41
CA SER A 332 -8.46 13.46 -8.84
C SER A 332 -8.01 14.63 -9.74
N CYS A 333 -6.93 14.47 -10.50
CA CYS A 333 -6.53 15.45 -11.53
C CYS A 333 -7.53 15.50 -12.69
N LYS A 334 -8.02 14.34 -13.17
CA LYS A 334 -9.04 14.27 -14.23
C LYS A 334 -10.31 15.00 -13.80
N ASP A 335 -10.71 14.83 -12.55
CA ASP A 335 -11.88 15.47 -11.96
C ASP A 335 -11.68 16.97 -11.68
N GLY A 336 -10.46 17.51 -11.80
CA GLY A 336 -10.16 18.94 -11.68
C GLY A 336 -9.79 19.43 -10.27
N TRP A 337 -9.56 18.54 -9.31
CA TRP A 337 -9.04 18.90 -7.97
C TRP A 337 -7.61 19.43 -8.02
N LEU A 338 -6.83 18.86 -8.91
CA LEU A 338 -5.45 19.20 -9.21
C LEU A 338 -5.33 19.54 -10.72
N PRO A 339 -4.23 20.14 -11.17
CA PRO A 339 -4.06 20.46 -12.59
C PRO A 339 -4.21 19.22 -13.46
N LYS A 340 -5.11 19.25 -14.45
CA LYS A 340 -5.35 18.11 -15.37
C LYS A 340 -4.10 17.64 -16.09
N SER A 341 -3.15 18.57 -16.35
CA SER A 341 -1.88 18.26 -16.98
C SER A 341 -1.00 17.30 -16.15
N TRP A 342 -1.25 17.14 -14.84
CA TRP A 342 -0.51 16.19 -14.00
C TRP A 342 -0.90 14.74 -14.29
N ALA A 343 -2.14 14.50 -14.75
CA ALA A 343 -2.59 13.18 -15.19
C ALA A 343 -2.12 12.81 -16.61
N ALA A 344 -1.20 13.58 -17.20
CA ALA A 344 -0.65 13.28 -18.51
C ALA A 344 0.12 11.94 -18.50
N GLN A 345 -0.20 11.08 -19.45
CA GLN A 345 0.48 9.80 -19.64
C GLN A 345 1.56 9.90 -20.70
N ASN A 346 2.63 9.14 -20.54
CA ASN A 346 3.63 8.94 -21.58
C ASN A 346 3.13 7.91 -22.63
N ARG A 347 3.91 7.65 -23.68
CA ARG A 347 3.56 6.70 -24.76
C ARG A 347 3.29 5.26 -24.26
N ARG A 348 3.71 4.93 -23.04
CA ARG A 348 3.56 3.61 -22.40
C ARG A 348 2.41 3.58 -21.38
N GLY A 349 1.65 4.67 -21.25
CA GLY A 349 0.50 4.79 -20.35
C GLY A 349 0.88 5.10 -18.88
N ALA A 350 2.11 5.45 -18.58
CA ALA A 350 2.53 5.85 -17.24
C ALA A 350 2.26 7.34 -16.97
N TYR A 351 1.76 7.67 -15.79
CA TYR A 351 1.51 9.05 -15.32
C TYR A 351 2.82 9.73 -14.91
N TRP A 352 3.67 10.05 -15.87
CA TRP A 352 5.06 10.43 -15.64
C TRP A 352 5.24 11.64 -14.72
N LYS A 353 4.37 12.66 -14.80
CA LYS A 353 4.44 13.84 -13.92
C LYS A 353 4.13 13.49 -12.46
N LEU A 354 3.10 12.68 -12.22
CA LEU A 354 2.74 12.21 -10.88
C LEU A 354 3.81 11.28 -10.31
N MET A 355 4.38 10.41 -11.15
CA MET A 355 5.50 9.56 -10.74
C MET A 355 6.74 10.39 -10.38
N THR A 356 7.03 11.46 -11.14
CA THR A 356 8.10 12.41 -10.81
C THR A 356 7.84 13.11 -9.48
N PHE A 357 6.60 13.57 -9.25
CA PHE A 357 6.22 14.17 -7.97
C PHE A 357 6.41 13.18 -6.81
N THR A 358 5.88 11.95 -6.92
CA THR A 358 6.05 10.90 -5.90
C THR A 358 7.52 10.58 -5.65
N TYR A 359 8.33 10.50 -6.70
CA TYR A 359 9.76 10.27 -6.62
C TYR A 359 10.49 11.39 -5.87
N LEU A 360 10.18 12.65 -6.17
CA LEU A 360 10.76 13.80 -5.47
C LEU A 360 10.36 13.82 -3.98
N MET A 361 9.09 13.51 -3.68
CA MET A 361 8.61 13.37 -2.29
C MET A 361 9.32 12.22 -1.56
N GLY A 362 9.69 11.15 -2.27
CA GLY A 362 10.45 10.03 -1.71
C GLY A 362 11.92 10.35 -1.46
N ILE A 363 12.55 11.15 -2.33
CA ILE A 363 13.98 11.51 -2.20
C ILE A 363 14.21 12.54 -1.11
N LEU A 364 13.31 13.51 -0.94
CA LEU A 364 13.53 14.65 -0.05
C LEU A 364 13.85 14.23 1.39
N PRO A 365 13.10 13.33 2.06
CA PRO A 365 13.46 12.88 3.41
C PRO A 365 14.77 12.08 3.46
N VAL A 366 15.12 11.35 2.38
CA VAL A 366 16.40 10.63 2.28
C VAL A 366 17.56 11.63 2.24
N LEU A 367 17.41 12.74 1.50
CA LEU A 367 18.40 13.81 1.43
C LEU A 367 18.55 14.55 2.76
N LEU A 368 17.45 14.73 3.50
CA LEU A 368 17.40 15.43 4.78
C LEU A 368 17.72 14.53 5.99
N ASP A 369 18.12 13.26 5.75
CA ASP A 369 18.51 12.29 6.78
C ASP A 369 17.43 12.03 7.85
N PHE A 370 16.15 11.99 7.44
CA PHE A 370 15.05 11.66 8.35
C PHE A 370 15.14 10.21 8.83
N SER A 371 14.83 9.98 10.12
CA SER A 371 14.77 8.62 10.66
C SER A 371 13.56 7.85 10.09
N ILE A 372 13.71 6.53 9.90
CA ILE A 372 12.60 5.66 9.45
C ILE A 372 11.42 5.76 10.42
N SER A 373 11.69 5.75 11.74
CA SER A 373 10.65 5.76 12.76
C SER A 373 9.78 7.02 12.70
N ASP A 374 10.40 8.19 12.53
CA ASP A 374 9.66 9.45 12.42
C ASP A 374 8.80 9.51 11.16
N VAL A 375 9.34 9.03 10.03
CA VAL A 375 8.61 8.97 8.76
C VAL A 375 7.42 8.01 8.87
N VAL A 376 7.61 6.80 9.40
CA VAL A 376 6.58 5.77 9.57
C VAL A 376 5.45 6.24 10.47
N ASN A 377 5.76 6.74 11.66
CA ASN A 377 4.74 7.20 12.60
C ASN A 377 3.93 8.38 12.06
N ASN A 378 4.59 9.29 11.33
CA ASN A 378 3.91 10.41 10.67
C ASN A 378 2.95 9.91 9.56
N ILE A 379 3.40 8.98 8.72
CA ILE A 379 2.56 8.36 7.68
C ILE A 379 1.34 7.67 8.30
N MET A 380 1.52 6.94 9.41
CA MET A 380 0.41 6.27 10.10
C MET A 380 -0.63 7.27 10.63
N LEU A 381 -0.17 8.40 11.17
CA LEU A 381 -1.07 9.48 11.62
C LEU A 381 -1.88 10.05 10.45
N LEU A 382 -1.21 10.43 9.37
CA LEU A 382 -1.86 10.99 8.17
C LEU A 382 -2.80 9.98 7.50
N ALA A 383 -2.39 8.72 7.40
CA ALA A 383 -3.20 7.64 6.83
C ALA A 383 -4.47 7.39 7.64
N SER A 384 -4.35 7.40 8.98
CA SER A 384 -5.51 7.21 9.86
C SER A 384 -6.52 8.35 9.73
N ALA A 385 -6.05 9.60 9.61
CA ALA A 385 -6.92 10.75 9.42
C ALA A 385 -7.73 10.66 8.11
N LEU A 386 -7.11 10.21 7.01
CA LEU A 386 -7.84 9.97 5.75
C LEU A 386 -8.73 8.73 5.80
N ALA A 387 -8.36 7.71 6.56
CA ALA A 387 -9.15 6.50 6.70
C ALA A 387 -10.53 6.76 7.29
N PHE A 388 -10.70 7.78 8.15
CA PHE A 388 -12.02 8.16 8.64
C PHE A 388 -12.97 8.60 7.51
N LEU A 389 -12.46 9.28 6.47
CA LEU A 389 -13.26 9.61 5.29
C LEU A 389 -13.63 8.36 4.47
N GLN A 390 -12.69 7.40 4.37
CA GLN A 390 -12.96 6.12 3.70
C GLN A 390 -14.02 5.31 4.46
N ILE A 391 -13.91 5.23 5.79
CA ILE A 391 -14.83 4.47 6.63
C ILE A 391 -16.23 5.06 6.57
N TYR A 392 -16.35 6.40 6.57
CA TYR A 392 -17.63 7.05 6.32
C TYR A 392 -18.24 6.61 4.98
N ALA A 393 -17.42 6.53 3.93
CA ALA A 393 -17.84 6.05 2.62
C ALA A 393 -18.27 4.57 2.67
N TYR A 394 -17.59 3.71 3.43
CA TYR A 394 -17.96 2.28 3.55
C TYR A 394 -19.39 2.09 4.04
N PHE A 395 -19.84 2.86 5.05
CA PHE A 395 -21.19 2.80 5.57
C PHE A 395 -22.29 3.15 4.56
N GLN A 396 -21.94 3.79 3.45
CA GLN A 396 -22.93 4.24 2.45
C GLN A 396 -23.25 3.16 1.39
N LEU A 397 -22.42 2.10 1.25
CA LEU A 397 -22.59 1.10 0.18
C LEU A 397 -24.00 0.49 0.12
N PRO A 398 -24.60 -0.09 1.20
CA PRO A 398 -25.92 -0.70 1.12
C PRO A 398 -27.04 0.30 0.86
N LYS A 399 -26.80 1.60 1.08
CA LYS A 399 -27.80 2.66 0.86
C LYS A 399 -27.74 3.22 -0.55
N LYS A 400 -26.53 3.43 -1.10
CA LYS A 400 -26.35 4.08 -2.40
C LYS A 400 -26.39 3.12 -3.58
N HIS A 401 -25.92 1.90 -3.37
CA HIS A 401 -25.85 0.84 -4.38
C HIS A 401 -26.61 -0.41 -3.92
N ALA A 402 -27.84 -0.23 -3.42
CA ALA A 402 -28.63 -1.31 -2.81
C ALA A 402 -28.81 -2.49 -3.77
N GLU A 403 -29.16 -2.23 -5.04
CA GLU A 403 -29.41 -3.26 -6.04
C GLU A 403 -28.12 -4.02 -6.39
N ALA A 404 -26.99 -3.31 -6.64
CA ALA A 404 -25.70 -3.93 -6.91
C ALA A 404 -25.16 -4.68 -5.69
N TRP A 405 -25.41 -4.16 -4.48
CA TRP A 405 -25.04 -4.80 -3.22
C TRP A 405 -25.76 -6.13 -3.04
N GLU A 406 -27.08 -6.18 -3.26
CA GLU A 406 -27.88 -7.41 -3.14
C GLU A 406 -27.47 -8.48 -4.19
N LYS A 407 -27.09 -8.04 -5.40
CA LYS A 407 -26.62 -8.93 -6.47
C LYS A 407 -25.13 -9.30 -6.37
N SER A 408 -24.39 -8.72 -5.41
CA SER A 408 -22.95 -8.97 -5.27
C SER A 408 -22.64 -10.45 -4.97
N PRO A 409 -21.65 -11.05 -5.64
CA PRO A 409 -21.23 -12.44 -5.38
C PRO A 409 -20.80 -12.71 -3.93
N MET A 410 -20.39 -11.67 -3.20
CA MET A 410 -19.97 -11.74 -1.81
C MET A 410 -20.99 -11.08 -0.87
N HIS A 411 -22.25 -10.93 -1.28
CA HIS A 411 -23.27 -10.31 -0.45
C HIS A 411 -23.39 -10.98 0.93
N ILE A 412 -23.50 -10.16 1.97
CA ILE A 412 -23.80 -10.55 3.35
C ILE A 412 -24.89 -9.63 3.90
N SER A 413 -25.57 -10.05 4.95
CA SER A 413 -26.59 -9.19 5.56
C SER A 413 -26.02 -7.83 5.98
N ASN A 414 -26.81 -6.77 5.84
CA ASN A 414 -26.39 -5.40 6.17
C ASN A 414 -25.84 -5.27 7.60
N GLY A 415 -26.40 -6.02 8.57
CA GLY A 415 -25.90 -6.03 9.95
C GLY A 415 -24.46 -6.55 10.05
N LYS A 416 -24.14 -7.65 9.36
CA LYS A 416 -22.76 -8.19 9.30
C LYS A 416 -21.82 -7.22 8.60
N TYR A 417 -22.28 -6.59 7.52
CA TYR A 417 -21.48 -5.61 6.79
C TYR A 417 -21.17 -4.37 7.65
N TYR A 418 -22.17 -3.81 8.33
CA TYR A 418 -21.95 -2.69 9.26
C TYR A 418 -21.05 -3.05 10.44
N PHE A 419 -21.11 -4.30 10.91
CA PHE A 419 -20.16 -4.79 11.92
C PHE A 419 -18.71 -4.71 11.39
N LEU A 420 -18.46 -5.11 10.13
CA LEU A 420 -17.12 -4.97 9.51
C LEU A 420 -16.68 -3.49 9.40
N CYS A 421 -17.62 -2.59 9.10
CA CYS A 421 -17.33 -1.15 9.08
C CYS A 421 -16.96 -0.62 10.48
N CYS A 422 -17.69 -1.03 11.52
CA CYS A 422 -17.37 -0.68 12.91
C CYS A 422 -16.02 -1.25 13.35
N LEU A 423 -15.70 -2.48 12.92
CA LEU A 423 -14.42 -3.12 13.20
C LEU A 423 -13.25 -2.32 12.59
N SER A 424 -13.43 -1.86 11.34
CA SER A 424 -12.46 -1.00 10.65
C SER A 424 -12.29 0.34 11.38
N LEU A 425 -13.41 0.96 11.82
CA LEU A 425 -13.38 2.20 12.58
C LEU A 425 -12.60 2.04 13.89
N PHE A 426 -12.91 0.99 14.66
CA PHE A 426 -12.21 0.68 15.91
C PHE A 426 -10.70 0.51 15.68
N ALA A 427 -10.31 -0.27 14.68
CA ALA A 427 -8.91 -0.53 14.36
C ALA A 427 -8.16 0.76 14.04
N TYR A 428 -8.74 1.66 13.23
CA TYR A 428 -8.11 2.94 12.88
C TYR A 428 -8.08 3.93 14.04
N ILE A 429 -9.07 3.95 14.93
CA ILE A 429 -9.04 4.76 16.16
C ILE A 429 -7.84 4.36 17.03
N CYS A 430 -7.64 3.05 17.23
CA CYS A 430 -6.49 2.58 18.01
C CYS A 430 -5.14 2.98 17.38
N ILE A 431 -5.00 2.85 16.05
CA ILE A 431 -3.78 3.27 15.35
C ILE A 431 -3.57 4.78 15.44
N PHE A 432 -4.62 5.57 15.28
CA PHE A 432 -4.55 7.03 15.41
C PHE A 432 -4.05 7.46 16.80
N ILE A 433 -4.65 6.89 17.86
CA ILE A 433 -4.23 7.16 19.25
C ILE A 433 -2.78 6.72 19.48
N ASN A 434 -2.40 5.53 19.00
CA ASN A 434 -1.03 5.04 19.12
C ASN A 434 -0.03 5.96 18.40
N SER A 435 -0.34 6.40 17.17
CA SER A 435 0.50 7.32 16.41
C SER A 435 0.68 8.67 17.10
N CYS A 436 -0.41 9.22 17.67
CA CYS A 436 -0.34 10.46 18.46
C CYS A 436 0.55 10.33 19.71
N ARG A 437 0.57 9.15 20.35
CA ARG A 437 1.41 8.88 21.53
C ARG A 437 2.88 8.64 21.18
N SER A 438 3.15 8.09 19.99
CA SER A 438 4.51 7.70 19.55
C SER A 438 5.30 8.88 18.99
N LEU A 439 4.65 9.97 18.58
CA LEU A 439 5.27 11.16 18.02
C LEU A 439 5.44 12.28 19.07
N LYS A 440 6.45 13.12 18.87
CA LYS A 440 6.59 14.35 19.63
C LYS A 440 5.41 15.30 19.36
N LEU A 441 4.86 15.92 20.39
CA LEU A 441 3.68 16.79 20.29
C LEU A 441 3.75 17.84 19.17
N PRO A 442 4.87 18.55 18.94
CA PRO A 442 4.97 19.51 17.83
C PRO A 442 4.79 18.84 16.45
N VAL A 443 5.32 17.63 16.26
CA VAL A 443 5.18 16.88 15.00
C VAL A 443 3.72 16.48 14.77
N VAL A 444 3.03 16.01 15.81
CA VAL A 444 1.59 15.69 15.75
C VAL A 444 0.78 16.92 15.33
N ILE A 445 1.02 18.07 15.99
CA ILE A 445 0.31 19.31 15.70
C ILE A 445 0.55 19.77 14.26
N ILE A 446 1.81 19.80 13.81
CA ILE A 446 2.16 20.23 12.46
C ILE A 446 1.51 19.29 11.42
N SER A 447 1.55 17.99 11.64
CA SER A 447 0.98 16.99 10.71
C SER A 447 -0.54 17.10 10.65
N LEU A 448 -1.22 17.29 11.79
CA LEU A 448 -2.66 17.48 11.82
C LEU A 448 -3.07 18.81 11.18
N ILE A 449 -2.35 19.88 11.40
CA ILE A 449 -2.60 21.17 10.74
C ILE A 449 -2.42 21.01 9.22
N ALA A 450 -1.34 20.36 8.77
CA ALA A 450 -1.07 20.16 7.35
C ALA A 450 -2.19 19.38 6.68
N ILE A 451 -2.66 18.27 7.28
CA ILE A 451 -3.75 17.48 6.68
C ILE A 451 -5.08 18.24 6.70
N VAL A 452 -5.38 18.96 7.79
CA VAL A 452 -6.60 19.77 7.89
C VAL A 452 -6.60 20.89 6.84
N VAL A 453 -5.48 21.56 6.62
CA VAL A 453 -5.33 22.59 5.58
C VAL A 453 -5.55 21.98 4.20
N CYS A 454 -4.94 20.82 3.91
CA CYS A 454 -5.15 20.10 2.65
C CYS A 454 -6.63 19.70 2.47
N MET A 455 -7.26 19.18 3.51
CA MET A 455 -8.69 18.80 3.46
C MET A 455 -9.58 20.03 3.29
N ALA A 456 -9.31 21.12 3.99
CA ALA A 456 -10.06 22.38 3.86
C ALA A 456 -9.94 22.95 2.45
N TYR A 457 -8.73 22.97 1.88
CA TYR A 457 -8.54 23.39 0.50
C TYR A 457 -9.38 22.53 -0.46
N GLY A 458 -9.34 21.19 -0.32
CA GLY A 458 -10.17 20.29 -1.13
C GLY A 458 -11.68 20.57 -0.96
N TRP A 459 -12.13 20.79 0.28
CA TRP A 459 -13.52 21.13 0.56
C TRP A 459 -13.97 22.40 -0.15
N PHE A 460 -13.21 23.50 -0.01
CA PHE A 460 -13.58 24.78 -0.64
C PHE A 460 -13.47 24.74 -2.16
N ARG A 461 -12.47 24.03 -2.70
CA ARG A 461 -12.33 23.88 -4.16
C ARG A 461 -13.51 23.12 -4.79
N SER A 462 -14.30 22.38 -4.03
CA SER A 462 -15.49 21.66 -4.53
C SER A 462 -16.53 22.57 -5.22
N VAL A 463 -16.54 23.86 -4.91
CA VAL A 463 -17.46 24.84 -5.51
C VAL A 463 -16.94 25.33 -6.87
N SER A 464 -15.66 25.13 -7.19
CA SER A 464 -15.09 25.55 -8.47
C SER A 464 -15.79 24.87 -9.66
N PRO A 465 -16.11 25.63 -10.74
CA PRO A 465 -16.68 25.07 -11.97
C PRO A 465 -15.72 24.12 -12.71
N ASP A 466 -14.42 24.20 -12.42
CA ASP A 466 -13.39 23.34 -13.01
C ASP A 466 -13.48 21.89 -12.48
N VAL A 467 -14.08 21.71 -11.30
CA VAL A 467 -14.22 20.39 -10.67
C VAL A 467 -15.49 19.72 -11.18
N LYS A 468 -15.30 18.72 -12.02
CA LYS A 468 -16.36 17.86 -12.57
C LYS A 468 -16.01 16.41 -12.28
N MET A 469 -16.81 15.78 -11.41
CA MET A 469 -16.61 14.36 -11.10
C MET A 469 -16.92 13.50 -12.33
N GLU A 470 -15.90 12.82 -12.85
CA GLU A 470 -16.06 11.86 -13.93
C GLU A 470 -16.52 10.51 -13.36
N THR A 471 -17.33 9.77 -14.12
CA THR A 471 -17.72 8.41 -13.72
C THR A 471 -16.48 7.52 -13.62
N SER A 472 -16.16 7.10 -12.42
CA SER A 472 -15.00 6.25 -12.12
C SER A 472 -15.36 5.04 -11.24
N VAL A 473 -16.66 4.83 -11.04
CA VAL A 473 -17.25 3.69 -10.33
C VAL A 473 -18.27 3.04 -11.24
N TRP A 474 -18.21 1.73 -11.37
CA TRP A 474 -19.14 0.95 -12.20
C TRP A 474 -19.68 -0.24 -11.39
N GLU A 475 -20.97 -0.48 -11.56
CA GLU A 475 -21.66 -1.71 -11.21
C GLU A 475 -21.57 -2.67 -12.41
N ASP A 476 -21.42 -3.97 -12.18
CA ASP A 476 -21.45 -4.97 -13.28
C ASP A 476 -22.86 -5.41 -13.59
#